data_4d4c322f6b3b57739f39f34b64269b91
#
_entry.id   4d4c322f6b3b57739f39f34b64269b91
#
_cell.length_a   1.000
_cell.length_b   1.000
_cell.length_c   1.000
_cell.angle_alpha   90.00
_cell.angle_beta   90.00
_cell.angle_gamma   90.00
#
_symmetry.space_group_name_H-M   'P 1'
#
loop_
_entity.id
_entity.type
_entity.pdbx_description
1 polymer ?
#
loop_
_entity_poly.entity_id
_entity_poly.type
_entity_poly.pdbx_seq_one_letter_code
_entity_poly.pdbx_strand_id
1 'polypeptide(L)'
;MKNQFLEITDPIHDFIRLNSTEQKIIDTSVFQRLRRIKQLSGAHLTYPGAQHTRFEHSLGVMHIAGMAGTSLASKKQMPVTDIDDIRLAALLHDIGHGPFSHLFEEVLQKKKHITHEQIGKEIILKSEIGDIISKTTDKKKINRLAVGEGKKQFENEIISGALSADMMDYLLRDGYFTGAEHAKIDHNRITNSFEIYKNKLALQSSALVNFETMMISRFQMFKAVYFHKTVRAGEVMLLEAMSLADDHLGLSEMNAKEYVEQTDDTILEKLTSLPETNSELKAAKKIAIDYQNRKLFKCVFEKTISGKKSFGKNTLKQFRQDIAKKSKLAESQVFIDTTTTHSMPLAPSKKESNSIILIKKEGSKITPQIIPISEIPLVSTMSGKMNILRAYTQQKNRNKVEMAAKSILGEL
;
A
#
# COMPACT_ATOMS: atom_id res chain seq x y z
N MET A 1 13.46 11.98 -36.15
CA MET A 1 12.62 10.78 -35.87
C MET A 1 11.43 11.25 -35.10
N LYS A 2 10.18 11.00 -35.57
CA LYS A 2 8.98 11.30 -34.78
C LYS A 2 9.05 10.47 -33.47
N ASN A 3 9.00 11.13 -32.31
CA ASN A 3 8.84 10.43 -31.04
C ASN A 3 7.54 9.65 -31.10
N GLN A 4 7.62 8.36 -31.36
CA GLN A 4 6.49 7.47 -31.38
C GLN A 4 6.24 7.11 -29.91
N PHE A 5 5.27 7.77 -29.26
CA PHE A 5 4.82 7.41 -27.93
C PHE A 5 3.95 6.16 -28.06
N LEU A 6 4.15 5.20 -27.15
CA LEU A 6 3.20 4.13 -26.94
C LEU A 6 2.10 4.66 -26.01
N GLU A 7 0.84 4.38 -26.35
CA GLU A 7 -0.32 4.72 -25.51
C GLU A 7 -0.93 3.43 -24.96
N ILE A 8 -1.17 3.43 -23.64
CA ILE A 8 -1.89 2.34 -22.96
C ILE A 8 -3.25 2.88 -22.52
N THR A 9 -4.33 2.19 -22.85
CA THR A 9 -5.66 2.51 -22.35
C THR A 9 -5.77 2.08 -20.89
N ASP A 10 -6.20 3.00 -20.03
CA ASP A 10 -6.40 2.77 -18.60
C ASP A 10 -7.79 3.25 -18.18
N PRO A 11 -8.55 2.48 -17.37
CA PRO A 11 -9.93 2.83 -17.01
C PRO A 11 -10.04 4.04 -16.07
N ILE A 12 -8.93 4.49 -15.49
CA ILE A 12 -8.89 5.63 -14.56
C ILE A 12 -8.35 6.89 -15.25
N HIS A 13 -7.34 6.73 -16.11
CA HIS A 13 -6.59 7.84 -16.71
C HIS A 13 -6.78 7.96 -18.22
N ASP A 14 -7.77 7.27 -18.79
CA ASP A 14 -8.02 7.17 -20.23
C ASP A 14 -6.82 6.64 -21.01
N PHE A 15 -5.80 7.46 -21.22
CA PHE A 15 -4.59 7.10 -21.96
C PHE A 15 -3.33 7.47 -21.18
N ILE A 16 -2.48 6.49 -20.97
CA ILE A 16 -1.15 6.68 -20.37
C ILE A 16 -0.10 6.62 -21.47
N ARG A 17 0.62 7.71 -21.68
CA ARG A 17 1.70 7.80 -22.67
C ARG A 17 3.03 7.39 -22.07
N LEU A 18 3.76 6.58 -22.83
CA LEU A 18 5.08 6.08 -22.47
C LEU A 18 6.15 6.62 -23.40
N ASN A 19 7.29 7.00 -22.85
CA ASN A 19 8.50 7.20 -23.65
C ASN A 19 9.24 5.85 -23.87
N SER A 20 10.26 5.86 -24.71
CA SER A 20 10.99 4.63 -25.08
C SER A 20 11.71 3.95 -23.90
N THR A 21 12.13 4.70 -22.89
CA THR A 21 12.81 4.15 -21.70
C THR A 21 11.79 3.49 -20.78
N GLU A 22 10.66 4.15 -20.53
CA GLU A 22 9.55 3.61 -19.76
C GLU A 22 9.02 2.32 -20.39
N GLN A 23 8.82 2.30 -21.71
CA GLN A 23 8.42 1.09 -22.43
C GLN A 23 9.39 -0.07 -22.21
N LYS A 24 10.71 0.15 -22.37
CA LYS A 24 11.71 -0.89 -22.16
C LYS A 24 11.72 -1.44 -20.74
N ILE A 25 11.50 -0.59 -19.75
CA ILE A 25 11.40 -1.01 -18.34
C ILE A 25 10.15 -1.87 -18.12
N ILE A 26 9.01 -1.41 -18.64
CA ILE A 26 7.74 -2.14 -18.54
C ILE A 26 7.84 -3.53 -19.18
N ASP A 27 8.55 -3.67 -20.28
CA ASP A 27 8.73 -4.94 -20.99
C ASP A 27 9.69 -5.91 -20.29
N THR A 28 10.39 -5.50 -19.22
CA THR A 28 11.24 -6.42 -18.45
C THR A 28 10.42 -7.45 -17.68
N SER A 29 10.96 -8.66 -17.53
CA SER A 29 10.30 -9.74 -16.78
C SER A 29 10.02 -9.36 -15.33
N VAL A 30 10.94 -8.60 -14.72
CA VAL A 30 10.85 -8.12 -13.34
C VAL A 30 9.67 -7.15 -13.17
N PHE A 31 9.43 -6.25 -14.14
CA PHE A 31 8.30 -5.35 -14.10
C PHE A 31 6.99 -6.07 -14.46
N GLN A 32 6.99 -6.95 -15.46
CA GLN A 32 5.83 -7.75 -15.86
C GLN A 32 5.30 -8.67 -14.74
N ARG A 33 6.15 -9.03 -13.78
CA ARG A 33 5.74 -9.75 -12.56
C ARG A 33 4.61 -9.03 -11.82
N LEU A 34 4.60 -7.69 -11.80
CA LEU A 34 3.60 -6.89 -11.10
C LEU A 34 2.17 -7.15 -11.59
N ARG A 35 1.97 -7.65 -12.81
CA ARG A 35 0.65 -8.10 -13.32
C ARG A 35 0.07 -9.29 -12.55
N ARG A 36 0.89 -9.98 -11.78
CA ARG A 36 0.51 -11.16 -10.99
C ARG A 36 0.60 -10.92 -9.49
N ILE A 37 0.64 -9.66 -9.10
CA ILE A 37 0.57 -9.21 -7.70
C ILE A 37 -0.59 -8.24 -7.58
N LYS A 38 -1.65 -8.68 -6.91
CA LYS A 38 -2.84 -7.84 -6.70
C LYS A 38 -2.53 -6.66 -5.81
N GLN A 39 -3.09 -5.49 -6.15
CA GLN A 39 -2.98 -4.28 -5.33
C GLN A 39 -3.59 -4.50 -3.95
N LEU A 40 -4.75 -5.15 -3.91
CA LEU A 40 -5.51 -5.42 -2.69
C LEU A 40 -5.57 -6.93 -2.43
N SER A 41 -4.54 -7.50 -1.86
CA SER A 41 -4.34 -8.91 -1.49
C SER A 41 -5.58 -9.83 -1.59
N GLY A 42 -6.40 -9.88 -0.52
CA GLY A 42 -7.61 -10.72 -0.44
C GLY A 42 -8.92 -10.00 -0.71
N ALA A 43 -8.91 -8.72 -1.13
CA ALA A 43 -10.12 -7.90 -1.27
C ALA A 43 -11.10 -8.45 -2.32
N HIS A 44 -10.59 -9.10 -3.37
CA HIS A 44 -11.41 -9.74 -4.42
C HIS A 44 -12.37 -10.82 -3.89
N LEU A 45 -12.10 -11.40 -2.73
CA LEU A 45 -12.99 -12.35 -2.07
C LEU A 45 -14.25 -11.69 -1.50
N THR A 46 -14.24 -10.38 -1.32
CA THR A 46 -15.35 -9.57 -0.83
C THR A 46 -15.90 -8.66 -1.92
N TYR A 47 -15.00 -8.05 -2.70
CA TYR A 47 -15.27 -7.15 -3.83
C TYR A 47 -14.80 -7.83 -5.12
N PRO A 48 -15.65 -8.57 -5.84
CA PRO A 48 -15.22 -9.42 -6.95
C PRO A 48 -14.48 -8.67 -8.06
N GLY A 49 -14.76 -7.37 -8.25
CA GLY A 49 -14.08 -6.51 -9.21
C GLY A 49 -12.66 -6.10 -8.80
N ALA A 50 -12.25 -6.28 -7.54
CA ALA A 50 -10.93 -5.91 -7.03
C ALA A 50 -9.82 -6.86 -7.52
N GLN A 51 -9.63 -6.93 -8.84
CA GLN A 51 -8.65 -7.81 -9.51
C GLN A 51 -7.43 -7.05 -10.04
N HIS A 52 -7.43 -5.72 -9.97
CA HIS A 52 -6.33 -4.88 -10.44
C HIS A 52 -5.04 -5.17 -9.67
N THR A 53 -3.95 -4.92 -10.36
CA THR A 53 -2.62 -5.33 -9.93
C THR A 53 -1.71 -4.12 -9.71
N ARG A 54 -0.55 -4.35 -9.13
CA ARG A 54 0.46 -3.31 -8.96
C ARG A 54 1.02 -2.79 -10.27
N PHE A 55 0.84 -3.54 -11.36
CA PHE A 55 1.24 -3.11 -12.69
C PHE A 55 0.45 -1.86 -13.14
N GLU A 56 -0.87 -1.92 -13.13
CA GLU A 56 -1.73 -0.79 -13.52
C GLU A 56 -1.55 0.40 -12.57
N HIS A 57 -1.41 0.13 -11.27
CA HIS A 57 -1.14 1.16 -10.27
C HIS A 57 0.18 1.89 -10.57
N SER A 58 1.28 1.17 -10.81
CA SER A 58 2.56 1.79 -11.14
C SER A 58 2.51 2.68 -12.37
N LEU A 59 1.73 2.29 -13.39
CA LEU A 59 1.49 3.12 -14.59
C LEU A 59 0.71 4.39 -14.24
N GLY A 60 -0.31 4.28 -13.42
CA GLY A 60 -1.14 5.42 -12.99
C GLY A 60 -0.35 6.41 -12.14
N VAL A 61 0.48 5.91 -11.20
CA VAL A 61 1.36 6.76 -10.38
C VAL A 61 2.36 7.51 -11.25
N MET A 62 2.98 6.85 -12.22
CA MET A 62 3.85 7.49 -13.21
C MET A 62 3.12 8.58 -13.98
N HIS A 63 1.88 8.33 -14.42
CA HIS A 63 1.06 9.29 -15.16
C HIS A 63 0.79 10.55 -14.33
N ILE A 64 0.26 10.40 -13.12
CA ILE A 64 -0.06 11.52 -12.22
C ILE A 64 1.21 12.29 -11.84
N ALA A 65 2.32 11.60 -11.56
CA ALA A 65 3.61 12.23 -11.26
C ALA A 65 4.12 13.06 -12.44
N GLY A 66 3.94 12.58 -13.67
CA GLY A 66 4.22 13.32 -14.90
C GLY A 66 3.36 14.58 -15.06
N MET A 67 2.06 14.49 -14.73
CA MET A 67 1.15 15.65 -14.70
C MET A 67 1.61 16.70 -13.70
N ALA A 68 1.97 16.29 -12.49
CA ALA A 68 2.50 17.15 -11.44
C ALA A 68 3.78 17.85 -11.89
N GLY A 69 4.73 17.10 -12.46
CA GLY A 69 5.98 17.64 -13.02
C GLY A 69 5.72 18.64 -14.14
N THR A 70 4.83 18.32 -15.08
CA THR A 70 4.45 19.22 -16.18
C THR A 70 3.83 20.52 -15.66
N SER A 71 2.94 20.43 -14.66
CA SER A 71 2.34 21.61 -14.02
C SER A 71 3.40 22.52 -13.38
N LEU A 72 4.33 21.95 -12.63
CA LEU A 72 5.42 22.72 -11.98
C LEU A 72 6.40 23.32 -12.99
N ALA A 73 6.74 22.59 -14.04
CA ALA A 73 7.62 23.06 -15.11
C ALA A 73 6.97 24.21 -15.91
N SER A 74 5.68 24.14 -16.21
CA SER A 74 4.95 25.24 -16.88
C SER A 74 4.96 26.54 -16.08
N LYS A 75 5.03 26.45 -14.74
CA LYS A 75 5.19 27.56 -13.81
C LYS A 75 6.64 27.99 -13.60
N LYS A 76 7.59 27.41 -14.33
CA LYS A 76 9.04 27.64 -14.23
C LYS A 76 9.62 27.35 -12.83
N GLN A 77 9.00 26.43 -12.09
CA GLN A 77 9.44 26.07 -10.73
C GLN A 77 10.36 24.85 -10.70
N MET A 78 10.38 24.06 -11.79
CA MET A 78 11.32 22.97 -11.98
C MET A 78 11.74 22.85 -13.44
N PRO A 79 12.92 22.27 -13.73
CA PRO A 79 13.35 21.97 -15.09
C PRO A 79 12.46 20.93 -15.76
N VAL A 80 12.18 21.09 -17.05
CA VAL A 80 11.45 20.09 -17.86
C VAL A 80 12.17 18.74 -17.87
N THR A 81 13.50 18.75 -17.83
CA THR A 81 14.34 17.53 -17.80
C THR A 81 14.13 16.65 -16.56
N ASP A 82 13.65 17.21 -15.46
CA ASP A 82 13.39 16.44 -14.24
C ASP A 82 12.05 15.67 -14.29
N ILE A 83 11.18 15.96 -15.27
CA ILE A 83 9.88 15.27 -15.42
C ILE A 83 10.10 13.79 -15.70
N ASP A 84 11.02 13.43 -16.60
CA ASP A 84 11.31 12.03 -16.95
C ASP A 84 11.87 11.25 -15.75
N ASP A 85 12.72 11.88 -14.94
CA ASP A 85 13.26 11.25 -13.73
C ASP A 85 12.16 10.99 -12.67
N ILE A 86 11.25 11.97 -12.48
CA ILE A 86 10.10 11.81 -11.56
C ILE A 86 9.18 10.70 -12.07
N ARG A 87 8.89 10.65 -13.37
CA ARG A 87 8.07 9.60 -13.99
C ARG A 87 8.70 8.22 -13.81
N LEU A 88 9.99 8.07 -14.10
CA LEU A 88 10.71 6.80 -13.92
C LEU A 88 10.71 6.35 -12.46
N ALA A 89 10.96 7.25 -11.54
CA ALA A 89 10.94 6.93 -10.11
C ALA A 89 9.55 6.53 -9.63
N ALA A 90 8.51 7.24 -10.08
CA ALA A 90 7.11 6.91 -9.81
C ALA A 90 6.70 5.54 -10.39
N LEU A 91 7.14 5.20 -11.62
CA LEU A 91 6.93 3.89 -12.22
C LEU A 91 7.51 2.76 -11.36
N LEU A 92 8.63 3.01 -10.70
CA LEU A 92 9.42 2.01 -9.98
C LEU A 92 9.23 2.01 -8.47
N HIS A 93 8.40 2.91 -7.92
CA HIS A 93 8.26 3.07 -6.46
C HIS A 93 7.82 1.78 -5.75
N ASP A 94 6.98 0.97 -6.41
CA ASP A 94 6.40 -0.26 -5.89
C ASP A 94 7.06 -1.55 -6.44
N ILE A 95 8.17 -1.44 -7.20
CA ILE A 95 8.81 -2.60 -7.86
C ILE A 95 9.27 -3.68 -6.87
N GLY A 96 9.53 -3.30 -5.62
CA GLY A 96 9.98 -4.19 -4.56
C GLY A 96 8.87 -4.92 -3.82
N HIS A 97 7.60 -4.67 -4.12
CA HIS A 97 6.51 -5.42 -3.48
C HIS A 97 6.50 -6.89 -3.89
N GLY A 98 6.23 -7.75 -2.89
CA GLY A 98 6.08 -9.20 -3.07
C GLY A 98 4.64 -9.67 -3.16
N PRO A 99 4.46 -11.00 -3.22
CA PRO A 99 3.15 -11.62 -3.22
C PRO A 99 2.29 -11.15 -2.05
N PHE A 100 1.01 -10.93 -2.28
CA PHE A 100 0.10 -10.41 -1.26
C PHE A 100 0.57 -9.12 -0.59
N SER A 101 1.49 -8.38 -1.26
CA SER A 101 1.92 -7.04 -0.86
C SER A 101 2.47 -6.98 0.59
N HIS A 102 1.86 -6.20 1.46
CA HIS A 102 2.31 -6.02 2.85
C HIS A 102 2.28 -7.29 3.71
N LEU A 103 1.45 -8.29 3.36
CA LEU A 103 1.40 -9.54 4.12
C LEU A 103 2.71 -10.32 4.00
N PHE A 104 3.29 -10.36 2.80
CA PHE A 104 4.57 -11.03 2.59
C PHE A 104 5.71 -10.28 3.30
N GLU A 105 5.64 -8.96 3.31
CA GLU A 105 6.59 -8.13 4.06
C GLU A 105 6.56 -8.43 5.56
N GLU A 106 5.38 -8.66 6.16
CA GLU A 106 5.27 -9.08 7.57
C GLU A 106 5.99 -10.40 7.84
N VAL A 107 6.01 -11.33 6.88
CA VAL A 107 6.77 -12.60 6.98
C VAL A 107 8.28 -12.32 6.89
N LEU A 108 8.73 -11.51 5.93
CA LEU A 108 10.14 -11.14 5.77
C LEU A 108 10.71 -10.44 7.00
N GLN A 109 9.93 -9.55 7.61
CA GLN A 109 10.35 -8.79 8.79
C GLN A 109 10.58 -9.66 10.03
N LYS A 110 10.06 -10.90 10.08
CA LYS A 110 10.28 -11.79 11.22
C LYS A 110 11.74 -12.19 11.42
N LYS A 111 12.48 -12.41 10.33
CA LYS A 111 13.89 -12.88 10.39
C LYS A 111 14.88 -11.83 9.87
N LYS A 112 14.61 -11.16 8.76
CA LYS A 112 15.61 -10.31 8.08
C LYS A 112 15.41 -8.80 8.27
N HIS A 113 14.27 -8.34 8.81
CA HIS A 113 13.92 -6.91 8.92
C HIS A 113 14.02 -6.14 7.59
N ILE A 114 13.82 -6.80 6.45
CA ILE A 114 13.91 -6.23 5.12
C ILE A 114 12.52 -5.67 4.73
N THR A 115 12.51 -4.46 4.15
CA THR A 115 11.31 -3.81 3.63
C THR A 115 11.24 -3.92 2.10
N HIS A 116 10.04 -3.73 1.55
CA HIS A 116 9.87 -3.70 0.10
C HIS A 116 10.70 -2.58 -0.57
N GLU A 117 10.92 -1.44 0.10
CA GLU A 117 11.79 -0.36 -0.43
C GLU A 117 13.24 -0.84 -0.55
N GLN A 118 13.74 -1.62 0.41
CA GLN A 118 15.11 -2.17 0.35
C GLN A 118 15.26 -3.17 -0.81
N ILE A 119 14.24 -4.01 -1.02
CA ILE A 119 14.19 -4.93 -2.17
C ILE A 119 14.08 -4.13 -3.48
N GLY A 120 13.24 -3.11 -3.52
CA GLY A 120 13.11 -2.21 -4.67
C GLY A 120 14.43 -1.55 -5.05
N LYS A 121 15.19 -1.06 -4.05
CA LYS A 121 16.55 -0.52 -4.26
C LYS A 121 17.48 -1.54 -4.93
N GLU A 122 17.45 -2.78 -4.46
CA GLU A 122 18.30 -3.84 -5.01
C GLU A 122 17.90 -4.17 -6.44
N ILE A 123 16.60 -4.30 -6.72
CA ILE A 123 16.08 -4.53 -8.07
C ILE A 123 16.51 -3.41 -9.02
N ILE A 124 16.26 -2.14 -8.67
CA ILE A 124 16.61 -0.99 -9.52
C ILE A 124 18.10 -0.92 -9.81
N LEU A 125 18.95 -1.26 -8.85
CA LEU A 125 20.40 -1.15 -9.03
C LEU A 125 21.05 -2.34 -9.73
N LYS A 126 20.52 -3.55 -9.53
CA LYS A 126 21.21 -4.81 -9.88
C LYS A 126 20.51 -5.63 -10.98
N SER A 127 19.30 -5.26 -11.42
CA SER A 127 18.61 -5.97 -12.50
C SER A 127 18.79 -5.25 -13.86
N GLU A 128 18.24 -5.85 -14.91
CA GLU A 128 18.16 -5.26 -16.26
C GLU A 128 17.51 -3.85 -16.28
N ILE A 129 16.64 -3.54 -15.31
CA ILE A 129 16.04 -2.21 -15.14
C ILE A 129 17.12 -1.17 -14.92
N GLY A 130 18.10 -1.44 -14.07
CA GLY A 130 19.23 -0.53 -13.82
C GLY A 130 20.10 -0.30 -15.05
N ASP A 131 20.26 -1.31 -15.89
CA ASP A 131 21.02 -1.22 -17.13
C ASP A 131 20.29 -0.37 -18.19
N ILE A 132 18.95 -0.50 -18.24
CA ILE A 132 18.11 0.33 -19.12
C ILE A 132 18.18 1.81 -18.68
N ILE A 133 17.99 2.10 -17.38
CA ILE A 133 18.04 3.46 -16.84
C ILE A 133 19.38 4.10 -17.08
N SER A 134 20.48 3.36 -16.89
CA SER A 134 21.86 3.88 -17.03
C SER A 134 22.20 4.39 -18.44
N LYS A 135 21.38 4.06 -19.46
CA LYS A 135 21.54 4.56 -20.83
C LYS A 135 20.99 5.97 -21.03
N THR A 136 20.14 6.45 -20.11
CA THR A 136 19.44 7.74 -20.25
C THR A 136 19.65 8.67 -19.06
N THR A 137 19.82 8.14 -17.84
CA THR A 137 19.98 8.94 -16.62
C THR A 137 20.76 8.16 -15.53
N ASP A 138 21.04 8.81 -14.39
CA ASP A 138 21.72 8.18 -13.25
C ASP A 138 20.76 7.24 -12.49
N LYS A 139 20.98 5.92 -12.62
CA LYS A 139 20.18 4.92 -11.88
C LYS A 139 20.22 5.09 -10.36
N LYS A 140 21.29 5.66 -9.79
CA LYS A 140 21.35 5.95 -8.35
C LYS A 140 20.43 7.12 -7.97
N LYS A 141 20.26 8.10 -8.87
CA LYS A 141 19.29 9.20 -8.68
C LYS A 141 17.88 8.64 -8.68
N ILE A 142 17.52 7.84 -9.69
CA ILE A 142 16.19 7.22 -9.80
C ILE A 142 15.92 6.30 -8.61
N ASN A 143 16.87 5.47 -8.23
CA ASN A 143 16.74 4.57 -7.08
C ASN A 143 16.43 5.30 -5.76
N ARG A 144 17.18 6.39 -5.47
CA ARG A 144 16.90 7.19 -4.26
C ARG A 144 15.53 7.85 -4.34
N LEU A 145 15.16 8.38 -5.50
CA LEU A 145 13.88 9.06 -5.67
C LEU A 145 12.70 8.11 -5.54
N ALA A 146 12.79 6.90 -6.11
CA ALA A 146 11.74 5.88 -6.03
C ALA A 146 11.41 5.45 -4.59
N VAL A 147 12.35 5.56 -3.66
CA VAL A 147 12.15 5.21 -2.24
C VAL A 147 12.07 6.43 -1.30
N GLY A 148 11.81 7.61 -1.84
CA GLY A 148 11.64 8.83 -1.05
C GLY A 148 12.93 9.43 -0.45
N GLU A 149 14.11 9.06 -0.98
CA GLU A 149 15.42 9.55 -0.53
C GLU A 149 16.08 10.50 -1.55
N GLY A 150 15.31 11.06 -2.47
CA GLY A 150 15.79 12.05 -3.43
C GLY A 150 16.25 13.33 -2.73
N LYS A 151 17.18 14.06 -3.39
CA LYS A 151 17.76 15.30 -2.81
C LYS A 151 16.77 16.45 -2.71
N LYS A 152 15.86 16.54 -3.68
CA LYS A 152 14.81 17.56 -3.70
C LYS A 152 13.57 17.00 -3.03
N GLN A 153 13.18 17.61 -1.91
CA GLN A 153 12.09 17.12 -1.06
C GLN A 153 10.76 17.09 -1.82
N PHE A 154 10.45 18.11 -2.62
CA PHE A 154 9.20 18.15 -3.38
C PHE A 154 9.08 17.00 -4.39
N GLU A 155 10.21 16.51 -4.97
CA GLU A 155 10.18 15.36 -5.88
C GLU A 155 9.76 14.08 -5.15
N ASN A 156 10.26 13.88 -3.94
CA ASN A 156 9.84 12.75 -3.07
C ASN A 156 8.35 12.87 -2.73
N GLU A 157 7.87 14.08 -2.41
CA GLU A 157 6.49 14.35 -2.01
C GLU A 157 5.49 14.22 -3.17
N ILE A 158 5.93 14.41 -4.43
CA ILE A 158 5.12 14.10 -5.62
C ILE A 158 4.86 12.61 -5.73
N ILE A 159 5.84 11.75 -5.41
CA ILE A 159 5.71 10.30 -5.54
C ILE A 159 5.00 9.72 -4.33
N SER A 160 5.46 10.04 -3.12
CA SER A 160 4.98 9.47 -1.85
C SER A 160 4.80 10.54 -0.79
N GLY A 161 3.63 10.64 -0.16
CA GLY A 161 3.30 11.64 0.84
C GLY A 161 1.82 12.02 0.87
N ALA A 162 1.51 13.13 1.54
CA ALA A 162 0.13 13.57 1.73
C ALA A 162 -0.55 14.09 0.45
N LEU A 163 0.23 14.52 -0.55
CA LEU A 163 -0.22 15.04 -1.84
C LEU A 163 0.30 14.19 -3.00
N SER A 164 0.60 12.91 -2.75
CA SER A 164 1.34 12.09 -3.69
C SER A 164 0.50 11.53 -4.84
N ALA A 165 1.18 11.28 -5.95
CA ALA A 165 0.64 10.57 -7.10
C ALA A 165 0.19 9.14 -6.71
N ASP A 166 0.97 8.46 -5.85
CA ASP A 166 0.63 7.16 -5.29
C ASP A 166 -0.74 7.18 -4.62
N MET A 167 -0.98 8.13 -3.69
CA MET A 167 -2.27 8.24 -3.00
C MET A 167 -3.42 8.54 -3.95
N MET A 168 -3.22 9.44 -4.90
CA MET A 168 -4.26 9.79 -5.85
C MET A 168 -4.64 8.61 -6.74
N ASP A 169 -3.65 7.84 -7.24
CA ASP A 169 -3.94 6.69 -8.09
C ASP A 169 -4.62 5.56 -7.31
N TYR A 170 -4.05 5.12 -6.16
CA TYR A 170 -4.64 3.98 -5.48
C TYR A 170 -6.06 4.28 -4.99
N LEU A 171 -6.37 5.47 -4.52
CA LEU A 171 -7.73 5.80 -4.10
C LEU A 171 -8.72 5.74 -5.27
N LEU A 172 -8.37 6.33 -6.40
CA LEU A 172 -9.23 6.28 -7.60
C LEU A 172 -9.38 4.85 -8.12
N ARG A 173 -8.28 4.13 -8.25
CA ARG A 173 -8.23 2.77 -8.81
C ARG A 173 -8.93 1.77 -7.91
N ASP A 174 -8.62 1.76 -6.63
CA ASP A 174 -9.27 0.88 -5.65
C ASP A 174 -10.78 1.16 -5.59
N GLY A 175 -11.17 2.45 -5.58
CA GLY A 175 -12.58 2.83 -5.62
C GLY A 175 -13.31 2.29 -6.84
N TYR A 176 -12.72 2.43 -8.01
CA TYR A 176 -13.27 1.93 -9.27
C TYR A 176 -13.43 0.40 -9.26
N PHE A 177 -12.35 -0.33 -8.98
CA PHE A 177 -12.34 -1.79 -9.06
C PHE A 177 -13.09 -2.48 -7.92
N THR A 178 -13.22 -1.85 -6.76
CA THR A 178 -14.05 -2.38 -5.66
C THR A 178 -15.54 -2.02 -5.82
N GLY A 179 -15.86 -1.04 -6.67
CA GLY A 179 -17.19 -0.45 -6.73
C GLY A 179 -17.56 0.40 -5.51
N ALA A 180 -16.58 0.78 -4.70
CA ALA A 180 -16.77 1.68 -3.56
C ALA A 180 -16.83 3.14 -4.05
N GLU A 181 -18.01 3.74 -4.08
CA GLU A 181 -18.22 5.10 -4.61
C GLU A 181 -17.64 6.23 -3.74
N HIS A 182 -16.73 5.90 -2.83
CA HIS A 182 -16.15 6.85 -1.87
C HIS A 182 -14.93 7.60 -2.39
N ALA A 183 -14.34 7.17 -3.50
CA ALA A 183 -13.07 7.67 -4.01
C ALA A 183 -13.26 8.55 -5.25
N LYS A 184 -13.92 9.69 -5.10
CA LYS A 184 -14.05 10.72 -6.14
C LYS A 184 -13.04 11.84 -5.86
N ILE A 185 -11.91 11.84 -6.57
CA ILE A 185 -10.82 12.78 -6.39
C ILE A 185 -10.58 13.53 -7.70
N ASP A 186 -10.56 14.84 -7.64
CA ASP A 186 -10.13 15.69 -8.77
C ASP A 186 -8.60 15.83 -8.75
N HIS A 187 -7.90 14.78 -9.19
CA HIS A 187 -6.45 14.74 -9.27
C HIS A 187 -5.89 15.78 -10.25
N ASN A 188 -6.64 16.14 -11.29
CA ASN A 188 -6.27 17.19 -12.23
C ASN A 188 -6.20 18.55 -11.52
N ARG A 189 -7.19 18.88 -10.73
CA ARG A 189 -7.22 20.14 -9.95
C ARG A 189 -6.11 20.19 -8.93
N ILE A 190 -5.85 19.08 -8.24
CA ILE A 190 -4.78 18.98 -7.24
C ILE A 190 -3.42 19.18 -7.90
N THR A 191 -3.07 18.41 -8.93
CA THR A 191 -1.76 18.49 -9.61
C THR A 191 -1.53 19.83 -10.28
N ASN A 192 -2.56 20.43 -10.90
CA ASN A 192 -2.48 21.77 -11.48
C ASN A 192 -2.31 22.89 -10.43
N SER A 193 -2.65 22.61 -9.18
CA SER A 193 -2.51 23.56 -8.07
C SER A 193 -1.22 23.39 -7.27
N PHE A 194 -0.33 22.48 -7.68
CA PHE A 194 0.97 22.31 -7.02
C PHE A 194 1.88 23.54 -7.21
N GLU A 195 2.62 23.84 -6.17
CA GLU A 195 3.64 24.89 -6.09
C GLU A 195 4.86 24.32 -5.35
N ILE A 196 6.02 24.96 -5.51
CA ILE A 196 7.20 24.65 -4.72
C ILE A 196 7.51 25.80 -3.76
N TYR A 197 7.65 25.49 -2.50
CA TYR A 197 8.06 26.46 -1.48
C TYR A 197 9.20 25.89 -0.62
N LYS A 198 10.35 26.55 -0.63
CA LYS A 198 11.55 26.12 0.13
C LYS A 198 11.87 24.63 -0.03
N ASN A 199 11.94 24.17 -1.28
CA ASN A 199 12.21 22.77 -1.64
C ASN A 199 11.17 21.74 -1.18
N LYS A 200 9.96 22.16 -0.79
CA LYS A 200 8.83 21.31 -0.43
C LYS A 200 7.68 21.50 -1.39
N LEU A 201 6.86 20.45 -1.55
CA LEU A 201 5.62 20.54 -2.31
C LEU A 201 4.59 21.35 -1.52
N ALA A 202 3.96 22.28 -2.20
CA ALA A 202 2.91 23.14 -1.67
C ALA A 202 1.68 23.07 -2.57
N LEU A 203 0.53 23.49 -2.04
CA LEU A 203 -0.73 23.54 -2.75
C LEU A 203 -1.26 24.96 -2.76
N GLN A 204 -1.82 25.41 -3.87
CA GLN A 204 -2.57 26.67 -3.90
C GLN A 204 -3.76 26.60 -2.94
N SER A 205 -3.99 27.65 -2.14
CA SER A 205 -5.08 27.69 -1.15
C SER A 205 -6.46 27.45 -1.77
N SER A 206 -6.66 27.80 -3.04
CA SER A 206 -7.89 27.55 -3.79
C SER A 206 -8.20 26.07 -4.01
N ALA A 207 -7.24 25.17 -3.84
CA ALA A 207 -7.40 23.72 -3.98
C ALA A 207 -7.48 22.99 -2.63
N LEU A 208 -7.58 23.71 -1.51
CA LEU A 208 -7.69 23.10 -0.18
C LEU A 208 -8.89 22.15 -0.08
N VAL A 209 -10.05 22.53 -0.63
CA VAL A 209 -11.26 21.69 -0.64
C VAL A 209 -11.05 20.36 -1.38
N ASN A 210 -10.25 20.36 -2.46
CA ASN A 210 -9.93 19.13 -3.20
C ASN A 210 -9.02 18.21 -2.36
N PHE A 211 -8.09 18.79 -1.60
CA PHE A 211 -7.28 18.03 -0.65
C PHE A 211 -8.13 17.44 0.48
N GLU A 212 -9.03 18.21 1.07
CA GLU A 212 -9.97 17.73 2.10
C GLU A 212 -10.82 16.57 1.57
N THR A 213 -11.34 16.69 0.34
CA THR A 213 -12.11 15.62 -0.32
C THR A 213 -11.28 14.36 -0.49
N MET A 214 -10.00 14.50 -0.87
CA MET A 214 -9.08 13.35 -0.98
C MET A 214 -8.86 12.67 0.38
N MET A 215 -8.73 13.44 1.47
CA MET A 215 -8.57 12.90 2.81
C MET A 215 -9.83 12.18 3.30
N ILE A 216 -11.02 12.72 2.99
CA ILE A 216 -12.30 12.08 3.28
C ILE A 216 -12.41 10.76 2.51
N SER A 217 -12.09 10.76 1.21
CA SER A 217 -12.08 9.57 0.36
C SER A 217 -11.17 8.49 0.94
N ARG A 218 -9.96 8.86 1.35
CA ARG A 218 -9.02 7.96 2.01
C ARG A 218 -9.61 7.34 3.28
N PHE A 219 -10.15 8.17 4.17
CA PHE A 219 -10.75 7.70 5.41
C PHE A 219 -11.90 6.72 5.16
N GLN A 220 -12.77 7.02 4.21
CA GLN A 220 -13.89 6.16 3.83
C GLN A 220 -13.42 4.84 3.22
N MET A 221 -12.42 4.86 2.34
CA MET A 221 -11.84 3.65 1.74
C MET A 221 -11.20 2.74 2.79
N PHE A 222 -10.51 3.31 3.79
CA PHE A 222 -9.98 2.51 4.90
C PHE A 222 -11.07 1.79 5.67
N LYS A 223 -12.19 2.45 5.97
CA LYS A 223 -13.32 1.85 6.69
C LYS A 223 -14.06 0.82 5.85
N ALA A 224 -14.36 1.17 4.60
CA ALA A 224 -15.20 0.34 3.74
C ALA A 224 -14.47 -0.85 3.15
N VAL A 225 -13.21 -0.67 2.70
CA VAL A 225 -12.48 -1.66 1.91
C VAL A 225 -11.32 -2.27 2.70
N TYR A 226 -10.29 -1.47 3.04
CA TYR A 226 -9.04 -2.02 3.56
C TYR A 226 -9.21 -2.65 4.96
N PHE A 227 -10.09 -2.10 5.79
CA PHE A 227 -10.40 -2.64 7.12
C PHE A 227 -11.69 -3.45 7.16
N HIS A 228 -12.27 -3.80 5.99
CA HIS A 228 -13.44 -4.65 5.97
C HIS A 228 -13.14 -6.01 6.62
N LYS A 229 -13.96 -6.43 7.59
CA LYS A 229 -13.70 -7.63 8.41
C LYS A 229 -13.50 -8.91 7.60
N THR A 230 -14.14 -9.04 6.44
CA THR A 230 -14.01 -10.23 5.58
C THR A 230 -12.73 -10.17 4.74
N VAL A 231 -12.31 -8.97 4.30
CA VAL A 231 -11.00 -8.78 3.64
C VAL A 231 -9.90 -9.17 4.62
N ARG A 232 -9.93 -8.60 5.84
CA ARG A 232 -8.97 -8.94 6.89
C ARG A 232 -8.99 -10.42 7.28
N ALA A 233 -10.15 -11.10 7.23
CA ALA A 233 -10.20 -12.54 7.47
C ALA A 233 -9.35 -13.32 6.46
N GLY A 234 -9.42 -12.98 5.17
CA GLY A 234 -8.58 -13.58 4.13
C GLY A 234 -7.09 -13.28 4.34
N GLU A 235 -6.76 -12.05 4.69
CA GLU A 235 -5.37 -11.63 4.97
C GLU A 235 -4.78 -12.35 6.19
N VAL A 236 -5.54 -12.48 7.27
CA VAL A 236 -5.14 -13.26 8.45
C VAL A 236 -4.90 -14.73 8.10
N MET A 237 -5.73 -15.33 7.23
CA MET A 237 -5.53 -16.70 6.75
C MET A 237 -4.23 -16.84 5.96
N LEU A 238 -3.96 -15.94 5.02
CA LEU A 238 -2.72 -15.96 4.22
C LEU A 238 -1.49 -15.78 5.09
N LEU A 239 -1.51 -14.81 5.99
CA LEU A 239 -0.39 -14.54 6.91
C LEU A 239 -0.10 -15.73 7.83
N GLU A 240 -1.14 -16.37 8.38
CA GLU A 240 -0.99 -17.56 9.22
C GLU A 240 -0.44 -18.73 8.40
N ALA A 241 -0.97 -18.99 7.19
CA ALA A 241 -0.50 -20.06 6.32
C ALA A 241 0.97 -19.88 5.92
N MET A 242 1.36 -18.68 5.48
CA MET A 242 2.77 -18.36 5.16
C MET A 242 3.67 -18.49 6.39
N SER A 243 3.19 -18.05 7.56
CA SER A 243 3.96 -18.11 8.80
C SER A 243 4.23 -19.52 9.28
N LEU A 244 3.25 -20.42 9.15
CA LEU A 244 3.39 -21.83 9.51
C LEU A 244 4.27 -22.61 8.50
N ALA A 245 4.32 -22.15 7.25
CA ALA A 245 5.09 -22.79 6.18
C ALA A 245 6.50 -22.18 6.01
N ASP A 246 6.83 -21.08 6.72
CA ASP A 246 8.03 -20.29 6.47
C ASP A 246 9.32 -21.13 6.56
N ASP A 247 9.48 -21.92 7.62
CA ASP A 247 10.68 -22.75 7.80
C ASP A 247 10.83 -23.83 6.70
N HIS A 248 9.72 -24.31 6.15
CA HIS A 248 9.74 -25.31 5.06
C HIS A 248 9.97 -24.68 3.68
N LEU A 249 9.35 -23.52 3.42
CA LEU A 249 9.42 -22.85 2.12
C LEU A 249 10.54 -21.81 2.02
N GLY A 250 11.19 -21.47 3.14
CA GLY A 250 12.25 -20.47 3.19
C GLY A 250 11.79 -19.06 2.80
N LEU A 251 10.50 -18.71 3.01
CA LEU A 251 9.93 -17.46 2.52
C LEU A 251 10.66 -16.22 3.05
N SER A 252 10.99 -16.23 4.34
CA SER A 252 11.72 -15.14 5.00
C SER A 252 13.22 -15.10 4.69
N GLU A 253 13.77 -16.15 4.03
CA GLU A 253 15.19 -16.29 3.71
C GLU A 253 15.52 -16.08 2.23
N MET A 254 14.50 -15.85 1.39
CA MET A 254 14.67 -15.63 -0.05
C MET A 254 15.66 -14.50 -0.34
N ASN A 255 16.55 -14.74 -1.30
CA ASN A 255 17.35 -13.66 -1.89
C ASN A 255 16.54 -12.87 -2.93
N ALA A 256 17.09 -11.76 -3.42
CA ALA A 256 16.36 -10.90 -4.35
C ALA A 256 15.97 -11.60 -5.67
N LYS A 257 16.79 -12.55 -6.15
CA LYS A 257 16.48 -13.31 -7.38
C LYS A 257 15.30 -14.25 -7.17
N GLU A 258 15.33 -15.03 -6.09
CA GLU A 258 14.22 -15.91 -5.71
C GLU A 258 12.93 -15.12 -5.44
N TYR A 259 13.05 -13.96 -4.82
CA TYR A 259 11.95 -13.08 -4.49
C TYR A 259 11.21 -12.56 -5.73
N VAL A 260 11.95 -12.12 -6.77
CA VAL A 260 11.32 -11.59 -7.99
C VAL A 260 10.64 -12.66 -8.85
N GLU A 261 10.87 -13.95 -8.56
CA GLU A 261 10.15 -15.06 -9.19
C GLU A 261 8.78 -15.32 -8.53
N GLN A 262 8.53 -14.77 -7.32
CA GLN A 262 7.31 -15.02 -6.58
C GLN A 262 6.17 -14.06 -6.99
N THR A 263 4.97 -14.64 -7.09
CA THR A 263 3.70 -13.95 -7.36
C THR A 263 2.63 -14.48 -6.40
N ASP A 264 1.46 -13.84 -6.36
CA ASP A 264 0.34 -14.32 -5.53
C ASP A 264 0.03 -15.78 -5.82
N ASP A 265 -0.02 -16.14 -7.12
CA ASP A 265 -0.36 -17.50 -7.55
C ASP A 265 0.71 -18.50 -7.17
N THR A 266 2.02 -18.18 -7.36
CA THR A 266 3.10 -19.10 -7.03
C THR A 266 3.19 -19.40 -5.54
N ILE A 267 2.96 -18.42 -4.69
CA ILE A 267 2.93 -18.64 -3.24
C ILE A 267 1.69 -19.44 -2.83
N LEU A 268 0.52 -19.15 -3.39
CA LEU A 268 -0.70 -19.90 -3.09
C LEU A 268 -0.57 -21.36 -3.52
N GLU A 269 0.02 -21.64 -4.69
CA GLU A 269 0.31 -22.98 -5.18
C GLU A 269 1.26 -23.72 -4.23
N LYS A 270 2.37 -23.10 -3.82
CA LYS A 270 3.29 -23.67 -2.84
C LYS A 270 2.60 -24.01 -1.53
N LEU A 271 1.74 -23.13 -1.02
CA LEU A 271 1.00 -23.37 0.22
C LEU A 271 -0.03 -24.49 0.10
N THR A 272 -0.74 -24.59 -1.02
CA THR A 272 -1.75 -25.64 -1.24
C THR A 272 -1.13 -27.01 -1.57
N SER A 273 0.12 -27.02 -2.02
CA SER A 273 0.89 -28.25 -2.35
C SER A 273 1.78 -28.74 -1.21
N LEU A 274 1.74 -28.10 -0.03
CA LEU A 274 2.58 -28.50 1.13
C LEU A 274 2.41 -29.98 1.49
N PRO A 275 3.50 -30.67 1.86
CA PRO A 275 3.40 -32.02 2.40
C PRO A 275 2.75 -32.00 3.80
N GLU A 276 2.08 -33.09 4.17
CA GLU A 276 1.40 -33.20 5.48
C GLU A 276 2.28 -33.93 6.51
N THR A 277 3.58 -33.66 6.52
CA THR A 277 4.58 -34.36 7.32
C THR A 277 4.51 -34.01 8.82
N ASN A 278 4.00 -32.82 9.15
CA ASN A 278 3.79 -32.39 10.52
C ASN A 278 2.48 -31.58 10.66
N SER A 279 2.11 -31.27 11.89
CA SER A 279 0.85 -30.57 12.23
C SER A 279 0.80 -29.15 11.68
N GLU A 280 1.93 -28.44 11.60
CA GLU A 280 2.00 -27.05 11.14
C GLU A 280 1.81 -26.98 9.62
N LEU A 281 2.52 -27.78 8.85
CA LEU A 281 2.37 -27.85 7.39
C LEU A 281 0.96 -28.31 6.99
N LYS A 282 0.40 -29.28 7.72
CA LYS A 282 -1.00 -29.70 7.52
C LYS A 282 -1.98 -28.57 7.78
N ALA A 283 -1.76 -27.78 8.82
CA ALA A 283 -2.59 -26.62 9.15
C ALA A 283 -2.43 -25.51 8.09
N ALA A 284 -1.20 -25.19 7.68
CA ALA A 284 -0.90 -24.21 6.64
C ALA A 284 -1.60 -24.55 5.32
N LYS A 285 -1.43 -25.79 4.84
CA LYS A 285 -2.08 -26.31 3.64
C LYS A 285 -3.59 -26.19 3.71
N LYS A 286 -4.17 -26.63 4.84
CA LYS A 286 -5.61 -26.55 5.03
C LYS A 286 -6.13 -25.10 5.00
N ILE A 287 -5.43 -24.18 5.64
CA ILE A 287 -5.81 -22.76 5.65
C ILE A 287 -5.73 -22.19 4.22
N ALA A 288 -4.69 -22.51 3.45
CA ALA A 288 -4.52 -22.06 2.08
C ALA A 288 -5.64 -22.60 1.16
N ILE A 289 -5.98 -23.89 1.27
CA ILE A 289 -7.09 -24.52 0.52
C ILE A 289 -8.44 -23.87 0.94
N ASP A 290 -8.66 -23.65 2.23
CA ASP A 290 -9.88 -23.00 2.75
C ASP A 290 -9.97 -21.53 2.23
N TYR A 291 -8.85 -20.80 2.15
CA TYR A 291 -8.77 -19.46 1.52
C TYR A 291 -9.15 -19.53 0.04
N GLN A 292 -8.52 -20.40 -0.74
CA GLN A 292 -8.78 -20.56 -2.17
C GLN A 292 -10.25 -20.90 -2.45
N ASN A 293 -10.87 -21.73 -1.61
CA ASN A 293 -12.29 -22.12 -1.69
C ASN A 293 -13.23 -21.13 -0.99
N ARG A 294 -12.74 -19.95 -0.60
CA ARG A 294 -13.52 -18.91 0.11
C ARG A 294 -14.21 -19.41 1.41
N LYS A 295 -13.63 -20.41 2.09
CA LYS A 295 -14.07 -20.86 3.42
C LYS A 295 -13.39 -20.01 4.51
N LEU A 296 -13.65 -18.70 4.49
CA LEU A 296 -12.94 -17.72 5.29
C LEU A 296 -13.28 -17.83 6.78
N PHE A 297 -12.30 -17.45 7.60
CA PHE A 297 -12.50 -17.27 9.04
C PHE A 297 -13.62 -16.27 9.30
N LYS A 298 -14.31 -16.45 10.43
CA LYS A 298 -15.41 -15.57 10.85
C LYS A 298 -14.91 -14.61 11.91
N CYS A 299 -15.14 -13.33 11.67
CA CYS A 299 -14.98 -12.31 12.69
C CYS A 299 -16.07 -12.53 13.76
N VAL A 300 -15.65 -12.86 14.96
CA VAL A 300 -16.53 -13.18 16.09
C VAL A 300 -16.51 -12.09 17.16
N PHE A 301 -15.53 -11.20 17.10
CA PHE A 301 -15.42 -10.03 17.96
C PHE A 301 -14.78 -8.89 17.18
N GLU A 302 -15.30 -7.68 17.35
CA GLU A 302 -14.74 -6.46 16.79
C GLU A 302 -14.94 -5.32 17.79
N LYS A 303 -13.87 -4.58 18.09
CA LYS A 303 -13.90 -3.40 18.92
C LYS A 303 -12.96 -2.33 18.37
N THR A 304 -13.50 -1.12 18.18
CA THR A 304 -12.67 0.04 17.90
C THR A 304 -12.02 0.51 19.19
N ILE A 305 -10.71 0.60 19.22
CA ILE A 305 -9.94 1.03 20.37
C ILE A 305 -9.68 2.52 20.25
N SER A 306 -10.19 3.30 21.18
CA SER A 306 -9.99 4.75 21.22
C SER A 306 -8.61 5.12 21.78
N GLY A 307 -8.01 6.19 21.25
CA GLY A 307 -6.76 6.76 21.75
C GLY A 307 -5.48 6.09 21.23
N LYS A 308 -4.36 6.33 21.93
CA LYS A 308 -3.01 5.88 21.53
C LYS A 308 -2.69 4.40 21.91
N LYS A 309 -3.65 3.65 22.43
CA LYS A 309 -3.41 2.26 22.82
C LYS A 309 -3.12 1.41 21.58
N SER A 310 -1.91 0.90 21.46
CA SER A 310 -1.54 -0.17 20.54
C SER A 310 -1.16 -1.40 21.37
N PHE A 311 -1.58 -2.57 20.92
CA PHE A 311 -1.22 -3.81 21.60
C PHE A 311 0.07 -4.38 21.02
N GLY A 312 1.06 -4.64 21.88
CA GLY A 312 2.29 -5.31 21.48
C GLY A 312 2.05 -6.79 21.13
N LYS A 313 2.96 -7.41 20.37
CA LYS A 313 2.88 -8.82 19.96
C LYS A 313 2.61 -9.77 21.15
N ASN A 314 3.25 -9.53 22.31
CA ASN A 314 3.07 -10.34 23.50
C ASN A 314 1.63 -10.26 24.06
N THR A 315 1.04 -9.07 24.08
CA THR A 315 -0.34 -8.86 24.54
C THR A 315 -1.34 -9.58 23.60
N LEU A 316 -1.13 -9.49 22.29
CA LEU A 316 -1.98 -10.18 21.31
C LEU A 316 -1.87 -11.71 21.44
N LYS A 317 -0.65 -12.21 21.68
CA LYS A 317 -0.43 -13.62 21.95
C LYS A 317 -1.17 -14.06 23.23
N GLN A 318 -1.09 -13.26 24.29
CA GLN A 318 -1.81 -13.53 25.54
C GLN A 318 -3.32 -13.58 25.32
N PHE A 319 -3.91 -12.62 24.59
CA PHE A 319 -5.33 -12.64 24.25
C PHE A 319 -5.73 -13.92 23.49
N ARG A 320 -4.90 -14.35 22.51
CA ARG A 320 -5.09 -15.58 21.76
C ARG A 320 -5.15 -16.79 22.69
N GLN A 321 -4.21 -16.89 23.63
CA GLN A 321 -4.12 -17.98 24.61
C GLN A 321 -5.30 -18.00 25.56
N ASP A 322 -5.67 -16.85 26.13
CA ASP A 322 -6.76 -16.75 27.09
C ASP A 322 -8.11 -17.11 26.45
N ILE A 323 -8.35 -16.63 25.21
CA ILE A 323 -9.57 -16.98 24.46
C ILE A 323 -9.58 -18.46 24.11
N ALA A 324 -8.47 -19.03 23.66
CA ALA A 324 -8.37 -20.45 23.35
C ALA A 324 -8.66 -21.32 24.57
N LYS A 325 -8.04 -21.01 25.71
CA LYS A 325 -8.27 -21.69 26.99
C LYS A 325 -9.75 -21.62 27.43
N LYS A 326 -10.33 -20.40 27.38
CA LYS A 326 -11.72 -20.19 27.80
C LYS A 326 -12.74 -20.86 26.87
N SER A 327 -12.45 -20.92 25.58
CA SER A 327 -13.28 -21.60 24.58
C SER A 327 -13.05 -23.12 24.53
N LYS A 328 -12.08 -23.66 25.28
CA LYS A 328 -11.64 -25.06 25.28
C LYS A 328 -11.21 -25.52 23.88
N LEU A 329 -10.45 -24.68 23.18
CA LEU A 329 -9.89 -24.92 21.84
C LEU A 329 -8.37 -24.81 21.86
N ALA A 330 -7.72 -25.37 20.83
CA ALA A 330 -6.30 -25.14 20.60
C ALA A 330 -6.05 -23.69 20.14
N GLU A 331 -4.88 -23.11 20.46
CA GLU A 331 -4.49 -21.77 20.04
C GLU A 331 -4.52 -21.61 18.50
N SER A 332 -4.23 -22.67 17.75
CA SER A 332 -4.29 -22.71 16.28
C SER A 332 -5.71 -22.55 15.71
N GLN A 333 -6.73 -22.46 16.55
CA GLN A 333 -8.13 -22.25 16.12
C GLN A 333 -8.67 -20.86 16.47
N VAL A 334 -7.85 -20.02 17.10
CA VAL A 334 -8.20 -18.64 17.48
C VAL A 334 -7.17 -17.70 16.89
N PHE A 335 -7.61 -16.63 16.24
CA PHE A 335 -6.74 -15.64 15.61
C PHE A 335 -7.13 -14.26 16.11
N ILE A 336 -6.11 -13.47 16.46
CA ILE A 336 -6.28 -12.08 16.90
C ILE A 336 -5.63 -11.18 15.86
N ASP A 337 -6.37 -10.20 15.41
CA ASP A 337 -5.91 -9.20 14.45
C ASP A 337 -6.07 -7.79 15.03
N THR A 338 -5.07 -6.98 14.85
CA THR A 338 -5.16 -5.56 15.13
C THR A 338 -4.80 -4.80 13.87
N THR A 339 -5.73 -4.00 13.42
CA THR A 339 -5.51 -3.13 12.28
C THR A 339 -5.34 -1.72 12.80
N THR A 340 -4.12 -1.22 12.75
CA THR A 340 -3.81 0.15 13.19
C THR A 340 -3.23 0.91 12.02
N THR A 341 -3.90 1.98 11.63
CA THR A 341 -3.34 2.96 10.69
C THR A 341 -3.65 4.36 11.14
N HIS A 342 -2.89 5.32 10.68
CA HIS A 342 -3.28 6.72 10.80
C HIS A 342 -4.35 7.02 9.74
N SER A 343 -5.41 7.75 10.15
CA SER A 343 -6.43 8.25 9.20
C SER A 343 -5.83 9.19 8.18
N MET A 344 -4.66 9.75 8.50
CA MET A 344 -3.87 10.66 7.69
C MET A 344 -2.62 9.96 7.19
N PRO A 345 -2.16 10.26 5.97
CA PRO A 345 -0.87 9.77 5.50
C PRO A 345 0.23 10.35 6.40
N LEU A 346 0.96 9.47 7.03
CA LEU A 346 2.25 9.82 7.61
C LEU A 346 3.28 9.66 6.52
N ALA A 347 4.14 10.64 6.36
CA ALA A 347 5.30 10.49 5.52
C ALA A 347 6.14 9.29 5.99
N PRO A 348 6.70 8.50 5.07
CA PRO A 348 7.45 7.29 5.42
C PRO A 348 8.72 7.56 6.22
N SER A 349 9.22 8.80 6.23
CA SER A 349 10.41 9.16 6.98
C SER A 349 10.07 9.88 8.29
N LYS A 350 10.72 9.50 9.39
CA LYS A 350 10.60 10.14 10.71
C LYS A 350 10.95 11.65 10.74
N LYS A 351 11.34 12.24 9.59
CA LYS A 351 11.80 13.63 9.46
C LYS A 351 10.80 14.58 8.81
N GLU A 352 9.65 14.11 8.33
CA GLU A 352 8.72 14.93 7.59
C GLU A 352 7.57 15.44 8.44
N SER A 353 7.26 16.73 8.25
CA SER A 353 6.17 17.40 8.97
C SER A 353 4.81 16.86 8.49
N ASN A 354 3.95 16.47 9.42
CA ASN A 354 2.53 16.20 9.19
C ASN A 354 1.77 17.51 8.86
N SER A 355 2.32 18.33 7.96
CA SER A 355 1.76 19.63 7.58
C SER A 355 1.70 19.79 6.08
N ILE A 356 0.69 20.50 5.61
CA ILE A 356 0.57 20.96 4.24
C ILE A 356 0.99 22.44 4.17
N ILE A 357 1.64 22.81 3.07
CA ILE A 357 1.98 24.20 2.79
C ILE A 357 0.94 24.73 1.80
N LEU A 358 0.16 25.70 2.22
CA LEU A 358 -0.78 26.41 1.36
C LEU A 358 -0.14 27.70 0.84
N ILE A 359 -0.32 27.98 -0.44
CA ILE A 359 0.17 29.19 -1.09
C ILE A 359 -1.03 30.05 -1.51
N LYS A 360 -1.11 31.25 -0.95
CA LYS A 360 -2.02 32.29 -1.42
C LYS A 360 -1.24 33.28 -2.29
N LYS A 361 -1.73 33.51 -3.51
CA LYS A 361 -1.13 34.50 -4.46
C LYS A 361 -2.09 35.68 -4.58
N GLU A 362 -1.58 36.89 -4.32
CA GLU A 362 -2.28 38.15 -4.51
C GLU A 362 -1.40 39.07 -5.35
N GLY A 363 -1.64 39.06 -6.66
CA GLY A 363 -0.71 39.68 -7.63
C GLY A 363 0.67 39.02 -7.58
N SER A 364 1.72 39.81 -7.35
CA SER A 364 3.10 39.33 -7.18
C SER A 364 3.42 38.83 -5.76
N LYS A 365 2.54 39.08 -4.78
CA LYS A 365 2.75 38.67 -3.38
C LYS A 365 2.39 37.20 -3.18
N ILE A 366 3.34 36.44 -2.66
CA ILE A 366 3.16 35.04 -2.29
C ILE A 366 3.15 34.95 -0.77
N THR A 367 2.06 34.46 -0.20
CA THR A 367 1.90 34.26 1.25
C THR A 367 1.78 32.78 1.53
N PRO A 368 2.84 32.13 2.10
CA PRO A 368 2.76 30.75 2.53
C PRO A 368 2.09 30.64 3.88
N GLN A 369 1.28 29.58 4.05
CA GLN A 369 0.70 29.19 5.32
C GLN A 369 1.01 27.70 5.53
N ILE A 370 1.70 27.37 6.61
CA ILE A 370 1.99 25.98 6.98
C ILE A 370 0.93 25.56 7.99
N ILE A 371 0.14 24.56 7.62
CA ILE A 371 -0.96 24.07 8.44
C ILE A 371 -0.70 22.59 8.76
N PRO A 372 -0.64 22.21 10.06
CA PRO A 372 -0.70 20.81 10.43
C PRO A 372 -1.95 20.16 9.82
N ILE A 373 -1.79 19.03 9.17
CA ILE A 373 -2.91 18.36 8.50
C ILE A 373 -4.03 18.06 9.53
N SER A 374 -3.65 17.76 10.78
CA SER A 374 -4.59 17.55 11.89
C SER A 374 -5.37 18.81 12.32
N GLU A 375 -4.97 20.00 11.88
CA GLU A 375 -5.65 21.27 12.17
C GLU A 375 -6.57 21.73 11.03
N ILE A 376 -6.57 21.04 9.88
CA ILE A 376 -7.53 21.29 8.81
C ILE A 376 -8.93 20.88 9.31
N PRO A 377 -9.94 21.76 9.31
CA PRO A 377 -11.19 21.54 10.04
C PRO A 377 -11.90 20.21 9.76
N LEU A 378 -12.13 19.85 8.51
CA LEU A 378 -12.73 18.55 8.16
C LEU A 378 -11.85 17.38 8.52
N VAL A 379 -10.55 17.54 8.36
CA VAL A 379 -9.59 16.50 8.61
C VAL A 379 -9.35 16.28 10.11
N SER A 380 -9.41 17.37 10.91
CA SER A 380 -9.25 17.31 12.37
C SER A 380 -10.29 16.40 13.04
N THR A 381 -11.53 16.42 12.56
CA THR A 381 -12.60 15.55 13.06
C THR A 381 -12.39 14.06 12.76
N MET A 382 -11.63 13.76 11.70
CA MET A 382 -11.29 12.40 11.29
C MET A 382 -9.88 12.00 11.72
N SER A 383 -9.10 12.97 12.25
CA SER A 383 -7.71 12.72 12.64
C SER A 383 -7.64 11.78 13.83
N GLY A 384 -6.73 10.81 13.76
CA GLY A 384 -6.53 9.85 14.81
C GLY A 384 -6.01 8.52 14.27
N LYS A 385 -5.84 7.56 15.15
CA LYS A 385 -5.55 6.18 14.77
C LYS A 385 -6.87 5.42 14.63
N MET A 386 -7.09 4.85 13.46
CA MET A 386 -8.09 3.80 13.29
C MET A 386 -7.46 2.51 13.83
N ASN A 387 -7.83 2.15 15.04
CA ASN A 387 -7.33 0.95 15.70
C ASN A 387 -8.51 0.02 15.95
N ILE A 388 -8.50 -1.14 15.31
CA ILE A 388 -9.56 -2.13 15.42
C ILE A 388 -8.95 -3.43 15.90
N LEU A 389 -9.46 -3.94 17.02
CA LEU A 389 -9.12 -5.27 17.56
C LEU A 389 -10.19 -6.25 17.14
N ARG A 390 -9.78 -7.37 16.55
CA ARG A 390 -10.67 -8.44 16.09
C ARG A 390 -10.23 -9.81 16.57
N ALA A 391 -11.21 -10.68 16.81
CA ALA A 391 -10.98 -12.10 16.97
C ALA A 391 -11.66 -12.86 15.84
N TYR A 392 -10.93 -13.85 15.30
CA TYR A 392 -11.38 -14.70 14.20
C TYR A 392 -11.28 -16.17 14.57
N THR A 393 -12.14 -16.98 13.96
CA THR A 393 -12.10 -18.44 14.08
C THR A 393 -12.80 -19.10 12.88
N GLN A 394 -12.70 -20.42 12.77
CA GLN A 394 -13.48 -21.20 11.82
C GLN A 394 -14.97 -21.18 12.16
N GLN A 395 -15.85 -21.30 11.14
CA GLN A 395 -17.30 -21.27 11.30
C GLN A 395 -17.83 -22.21 12.41
N LYS A 396 -17.30 -23.43 12.50
CA LYS A 396 -17.72 -24.44 13.48
C LYS A 396 -17.48 -24.05 14.95
N ASN A 397 -16.52 -23.15 15.20
CA ASN A 397 -16.11 -22.70 16.53
C ASN A 397 -16.72 -21.33 16.90
N ARG A 398 -17.53 -20.73 16.02
CA ARG A 398 -18.00 -19.34 16.11
C ARG A 398 -18.55 -19.00 17.49
N ASN A 399 -19.56 -19.71 17.95
CA ASN A 399 -20.26 -19.38 19.20
C ASN A 399 -19.38 -19.50 20.45
N LYS A 400 -18.50 -20.52 20.49
CA LYS A 400 -17.57 -20.72 21.61
C LYS A 400 -16.56 -19.59 21.72
N VAL A 401 -15.94 -19.21 20.57
CA VAL A 401 -14.91 -18.17 20.54
C VAL A 401 -15.54 -16.79 20.73
N GLU A 402 -16.74 -16.54 20.21
CA GLU A 402 -17.48 -15.29 20.42
C GLU A 402 -17.74 -15.01 21.89
N MET A 403 -18.27 -15.99 22.64
CA MET A 403 -18.51 -15.86 24.09
C MET A 403 -17.20 -15.60 24.85
N ALA A 404 -16.15 -16.37 24.55
CA ALA A 404 -14.85 -16.21 25.20
C ALA A 404 -14.21 -14.85 24.90
N ALA A 405 -14.24 -14.40 23.63
CA ALA A 405 -13.69 -13.10 23.20
C ALA A 405 -14.45 -11.93 23.84
N LYS A 406 -15.78 -11.96 23.86
CA LYS A 406 -16.60 -10.94 24.55
C LYS A 406 -16.24 -10.81 26.03
N SER A 407 -16.04 -11.94 26.71
CA SER A 407 -15.67 -11.94 28.12
C SER A 407 -14.26 -11.43 28.41
N ILE A 408 -13.29 -11.64 27.50
CA ILE A 408 -11.88 -11.27 27.72
C ILE A 408 -11.60 -9.88 27.17
N LEU A 409 -12.13 -9.54 26.01
CA LEU A 409 -11.83 -8.32 25.29
C LEU A 409 -12.91 -7.23 25.44
N GLY A 410 -14.07 -7.58 25.98
CA GLY A 410 -15.20 -6.67 26.08
C GLY A 410 -14.94 -5.45 26.97
N GLU A 411 -14.13 -5.60 28.00
CA GLU A 411 -13.81 -4.56 28.98
C GLU A 411 -12.62 -3.66 28.58
N LEU A 412 -11.90 -3.96 27.46
CA LEU A 412 -10.79 -3.15 26.96
C LEU A 412 -11.26 -1.78 26.43
#